data_bee2c397c8bfe5929f797fe89fb0e6f8
#
_entry.id   bee2c397c8bfe5929f797fe89fb0e6f8
#
_cell.length_a   1.000
_cell.length_b   1.000
_cell.length_c   1.000
_cell.angle_alpha   90.00
_cell.angle_beta   90.00
_cell.angle_gamma   90.00
#
_symmetry.space_group_name_H-M   'P 1'
#
loop_
_entity.id
_entity.type
_entity.pdbx_description
1 polymer ?
#
loop_
_entity_poly.entity_id
_entity_poly.type
_entity_poly.pdbx_seq_one_letter_code
_entity_poly.pdbx_strand_id
1 'polypeptide(L)'
;MKALIARCAHIAPDLRRAWWALPLRLIVGYGFMEHGYAKLARGPESFAAILHALGTPAPLLMSWATILVELLGGFAVLVGFFIPLAGVPMIVVLIVAIVTVHLPNGFSSIKLQSVTASGAHFGQPGYETDLLYIAGILALMLGGSGPFALDRLIVGRSTRKA
;
A
#
# COMPACT_ATOMS: atom_id res chain seq x y z
N MET A 1 37.13 -3.91 0.19
CA MET A 1 35.89 -3.44 0.83
C MET A 1 35.53 -2.02 0.41
N LYS A 2 36.37 -0.99 0.59
CA LYS A 2 36.09 0.41 0.17
C LYS A 2 35.79 0.56 -1.33
N ALA A 3 36.51 -0.14 -2.21
CA ALA A 3 36.30 -0.13 -3.67
C ALA A 3 34.95 -0.76 -4.08
N LEU A 4 34.51 -1.82 -3.39
CA LEU A 4 33.21 -2.45 -3.63
C LEU A 4 32.06 -1.53 -3.19
N ILE A 5 32.21 -0.88 -2.03
CA ILE A 5 31.24 0.11 -1.54
C ILE A 5 31.16 1.32 -2.49
N ALA A 6 32.31 1.79 -3.01
CA ALA A 6 32.33 2.87 -3.98
C ALA A 6 31.65 2.47 -5.30
N ARG A 7 31.85 1.24 -5.81
CA ARG A 7 31.13 0.72 -6.99
C ARG A 7 29.63 0.62 -6.77
N CYS A 8 29.19 0.14 -5.60
CA CYS A 8 27.75 0.15 -5.26
C CYS A 8 27.20 1.56 -5.09
N ALA A 9 28.06 2.54 -4.68
CA ALA A 9 27.67 3.94 -4.60
C ALA A 9 27.61 4.65 -5.97
N HIS A 10 28.32 4.15 -6.97
CA HIS A 10 28.37 4.72 -8.34
C HIS A 10 27.40 4.10 -9.36
N ILE A 11 26.42 3.29 -8.93
CA ILE A 11 25.28 2.98 -9.81
C ILE A 11 24.63 4.33 -10.14
N ALA A 12 24.59 4.65 -11.43
CA ALA A 12 24.26 5.97 -11.95
C ALA A 12 23.08 6.62 -11.20
N PRO A 13 23.21 7.87 -10.73
CA PRO A 13 22.19 8.55 -9.94
C PRO A 13 20.82 8.53 -10.59
N ASP A 14 20.77 8.56 -11.93
CA ASP A 14 19.54 8.53 -12.71
C ASP A 14 18.86 7.16 -12.73
N LEU A 15 19.61 6.07 -12.75
CA LEU A 15 19.06 4.71 -12.65
C LEU A 15 18.48 4.47 -11.24
N ARG A 16 19.17 4.91 -10.18
CA ARG A 16 18.69 4.82 -8.80
C ARG A 16 17.41 5.62 -8.58
N ARG A 17 17.31 6.81 -9.19
CA ARG A 17 16.11 7.67 -9.05
C ARG A 17 14.92 7.16 -9.84
N ALA A 18 15.14 6.37 -10.89
CA ALA A 18 14.07 5.97 -11.78
C ALA A 18 13.46 4.59 -11.42
N TRP A 19 14.26 3.59 -11.10
CA TRP A 19 13.80 2.19 -11.04
C TRP A 19 13.34 1.69 -9.67
N TRP A 20 13.77 2.31 -8.59
CA TRP A 20 13.39 1.90 -7.23
C TRP A 20 11.88 2.02 -6.97
N ALA A 21 11.20 2.95 -7.64
CA ALA A 21 9.78 3.16 -7.48
C ALA A 21 8.92 2.03 -8.09
N LEU A 22 9.44 1.33 -9.12
CA LEU A 22 8.66 0.30 -9.81
C LEU A 22 8.29 -0.88 -8.90
N PRO A 23 9.20 -1.54 -8.18
CA PRO A 23 8.84 -2.61 -7.26
C PRO A 23 7.92 -2.14 -6.14
N LEU A 24 8.08 -0.91 -5.63
CA LEU A 24 7.17 -0.36 -4.63
C LEU A 24 5.77 -0.13 -5.21
N ARG A 25 5.65 0.41 -6.42
CA ARG A 25 4.36 0.56 -7.09
C ARG A 25 3.66 -0.77 -7.31
N LEU A 26 4.41 -1.79 -7.71
CA LEU A 26 3.85 -3.12 -7.95
C LEU A 26 3.30 -3.72 -6.65
N ILE A 27 4.10 -3.76 -5.58
CA ILE A 27 3.68 -4.40 -4.33
C ILE A 27 2.60 -3.58 -3.60
N VAL A 28 2.75 -2.25 -3.51
CA VAL A 28 1.78 -1.39 -2.83
C VAL A 28 0.48 -1.32 -3.63
N GLY A 29 0.56 -1.07 -4.94
CA GLY A 29 -0.63 -0.93 -5.78
C GLY A 29 -1.42 -2.22 -5.86
N TYR A 30 -0.76 -3.35 -6.16
CA TYR A 30 -1.40 -4.65 -6.22
C TYR A 30 -1.98 -5.07 -4.87
N GLY A 31 -1.22 -4.94 -3.78
CA GLY A 31 -1.68 -5.32 -2.45
C GLY A 31 -2.94 -4.56 -2.01
N PHE A 32 -3.00 -3.24 -2.25
CA PHE A 32 -4.21 -2.47 -1.98
C PHE A 32 -5.40 -2.93 -2.83
N MET A 33 -5.19 -3.20 -4.12
CA MET A 33 -6.26 -3.71 -4.98
C MET A 33 -6.78 -5.07 -4.51
N GLU A 34 -5.91 -5.97 -4.05
CA GLU A 34 -6.31 -7.26 -3.47
C GLU A 34 -7.15 -7.10 -2.21
N HIS A 35 -6.75 -6.18 -1.32
CA HIS A 35 -7.53 -5.89 -0.10
C HIS A 35 -8.90 -5.29 -0.42
N GLY A 36 -8.97 -4.37 -1.38
CA GLY A 36 -10.24 -3.79 -1.84
C GLY A 36 -11.13 -4.83 -2.53
N TYR A 37 -10.54 -5.64 -3.40
CA TYR A 37 -11.25 -6.71 -4.10
C TYR A 37 -11.80 -7.77 -3.12
N ALA A 38 -11.02 -8.18 -2.13
CA ALA A 38 -11.46 -9.15 -1.13
C ALA A 38 -12.68 -8.65 -0.34
N LYS A 39 -12.73 -7.35 0.00
CA LYS A 39 -13.90 -6.74 0.66
C LYS A 39 -15.11 -6.66 -0.28
N LEU A 40 -14.88 -6.27 -1.54
CA LEU A 40 -15.92 -6.20 -2.56
C LEU A 40 -16.52 -7.59 -2.84
N ALA A 41 -15.68 -8.61 -2.99
CA ALA A 41 -16.11 -9.98 -3.30
C ALA A 41 -16.89 -10.64 -2.15
N ARG A 42 -16.57 -10.28 -0.88
CA ARG A 42 -17.34 -10.74 0.30
C ARG A 42 -18.64 -9.97 0.52
N GLY A 43 -18.85 -8.91 -0.21
CA GLY A 43 -19.95 -7.96 -0.07
C GLY A 43 -19.63 -6.80 0.87
N PRO A 44 -19.88 -5.55 0.42
CA PRO A 44 -19.64 -4.36 1.23
C PRO A 44 -20.41 -4.34 2.56
N GLU A 45 -21.57 -4.99 2.61
CA GLU A 45 -22.41 -5.13 3.81
C GLU A 45 -21.70 -5.98 4.88
N SER A 46 -20.97 -7.02 4.46
CA SER A 46 -20.19 -7.87 5.38
C SER A 46 -19.08 -7.06 6.04
N PHE A 47 -18.39 -6.21 5.29
CA PHE A 47 -17.37 -5.32 5.84
C PHE A 47 -17.98 -4.19 6.68
N ALA A 48 -19.16 -3.67 6.29
CA ALA A 48 -19.91 -2.71 7.07
C ALA A 48 -20.31 -3.26 8.45
N ALA A 49 -20.69 -4.55 8.54
CA ALA A 49 -20.98 -5.20 9.81
C ALA A 49 -19.75 -5.22 10.76
N ILE A 50 -18.56 -5.45 10.22
CA ILE A 50 -17.30 -5.36 10.99
C ILE A 50 -17.09 -3.92 11.49
N LEU A 51 -17.22 -2.94 10.61
CA LEU A 51 -17.07 -1.52 10.97
C LEU A 51 -18.09 -1.08 12.03
N HIS A 52 -19.33 -1.58 11.94
CA HIS A 52 -20.36 -1.34 12.95
C HIS A 52 -19.96 -1.91 14.32
N ALA A 53 -19.45 -3.12 14.36
CA ALA A 53 -18.96 -3.76 15.58
C ALA A 53 -17.77 -3.00 16.21
N LEU A 54 -16.98 -2.29 15.40
CA LEU A 54 -15.88 -1.42 15.83
C LEU A 54 -16.36 0.00 16.23
N GLY A 55 -17.67 0.27 16.20
CA GLY A 55 -18.24 1.58 16.57
C GLY A 55 -18.04 2.66 15.50
N THR A 56 -17.72 2.30 14.25
CA THR A 56 -17.51 3.27 13.16
C THR A 56 -18.83 3.94 12.77
N PRO A 57 -18.91 5.29 12.66
CA PRO A 57 -20.11 5.97 12.20
C PRO A 57 -20.36 5.67 10.71
N ALA A 58 -21.63 5.61 10.31
CA ALA A 58 -22.08 5.37 8.93
C ALA A 58 -21.34 4.16 8.27
N PRO A 59 -21.40 2.95 8.86
CA PRO A 59 -20.51 1.83 8.52
C PRO A 59 -20.59 1.40 7.05
N LEU A 60 -21.77 1.46 6.42
CA LEU A 60 -21.91 1.13 5.00
C LEU A 60 -21.23 2.15 4.09
N LEU A 61 -21.33 3.45 4.42
CA LEU A 61 -20.63 4.49 3.69
C LEU A 61 -19.11 4.34 3.84
N MET A 62 -18.63 4.08 5.06
CA MET A 62 -17.20 3.85 5.32
C MET A 62 -16.69 2.58 4.65
N SER A 63 -17.49 1.54 4.56
CA SER A 63 -17.18 0.32 3.81
C SER A 63 -16.90 0.63 2.34
N TRP A 64 -17.84 1.30 1.67
CA TRP A 64 -17.67 1.69 0.27
C TRP A 64 -16.50 2.66 0.07
N ALA A 65 -16.33 3.65 0.95
CA ALA A 65 -15.21 4.59 0.88
C ALA A 65 -13.87 3.85 0.97
N THR A 66 -13.73 2.90 1.90
CA THR A 66 -12.51 2.09 2.04
C THR A 66 -12.26 1.26 0.79
N ILE A 67 -13.27 0.54 0.28
CA ILE A 67 -13.16 -0.29 -0.93
C ILE A 67 -12.71 0.56 -2.12
N LEU A 68 -13.31 1.74 -2.31
CA LEU A 68 -12.96 2.63 -3.41
C LEU A 68 -11.53 3.18 -3.27
N VAL A 69 -11.13 3.59 -2.07
CA VAL A 69 -9.76 4.05 -1.80
C VAL A 69 -8.76 2.93 -2.09
N GLU A 70 -9.03 1.71 -1.67
CA GLU A 70 -8.15 0.58 -1.88
C GLU A 70 -8.05 0.19 -3.37
N LEU A 71 -9.15 0.12 -4.08
CA LEU A 71 -9.15 -0.25 -5.50
C LEU A 71 -8.59 0.87 -6.39
N LEU A 72 -9.14 2.09 -6.27
CA LEU A 72 -8.75 3.20 -7.14
C LEU A 72 -7.37 3.75 -6.75
N GLY A 73 -7.08 3.86 -5.45
CA GLY A 73 -5.78 4.28 -4.95
C GLY A 73 -4.69 3.27 -5.30
N GLY A 74 -4.96 1.97 -5.10
CA GLY A 74 -4.06 0.89 -5.50
C GLY A 74 -3.78 0.91 -6.99
N PHE A 75 -4.81 1.06 -7.83
CA PHE A 75 -4.65 1.19 -9.28
C PHE A 75 -3.84 2.44 -9.67
N ALA A 76 -4.13 3.59 -9.06
CA ALA A 76 -3.40 4.84 -9.31
C ALA A 76 -1.90 4.69 -8.98
N VAL A 77 -1.57 4.06 -7.85
CA VAL A 77 -0.18 3.75 -7.48
C VAL A 77 0.44 2.78 -8.48
N LEU A 78 -0.26 1.72 -8.86
CA LEU A 78 0.23 0.70 -9.79
C LEU A 78 0.63 1.31 -11.14
N VAL A 79 -0.21 2.16 -11.70
CA VAL A 79 0.08 2.81 -13.00
C VAL A 79 0.95 4.07 -12.87
N GLY A 80 1.22 4.55 -11.67
CA GLY A 80 2.00 5.76 -11.42
C GLY A 80 1.26 7.04 -11.80
N PHE A 81 0.02 7.17 -11.34
CA PHE A 81 -0.87 8.29 -11.64
C PHE A 81 -1.31 8.99 -10.36
N PHE A 82 -1.06 10.29 -10.23
CA PHE A 82 -1.42 11.12 -9.06
C PHE A 82 -1.09 10.49 -7.70
N ILE A 83 0.07 9.83 -7.59
CA ILE A 83 0.46 9.10 -6.35
C ILE A 83 0.34 9.96 -5.09
N PRO A 84 0.76 11.24 -5.04
CA PRO A 84 0.60 12.04 -3.82
C PRO A 84 -0.86 12.23 -3.40
N LEU A 85 -1.79 12.37 -4.36
CA LEU A 85 -3.22 12.53 -4.09
C LEU A 85 -3.84 11.21 -3.63
N ALA A 86 -3.52 10.10 -4.29
CA ALA A 86 -4.02 8.76 -3.93
C ALA A 86 -3.43 8.28 -2.59
N GLY A 87 -2.18 8.59 -2.32
CA GLY A 87 -1.46 8.12 -1.13
C GLY A 87 -2.04 8.64 0.19
N VAL A 88 -2.57 9.88 0.22
CA VAL A 88 -3.15 10.45 1.44
C VAL A 88 -4.32 9.61 1.97
N PRO A 89 -5.39 9.35 1.22
CA PRO A 89 -6.49 8.51 1.72
C PRO A 89 -6.07 7.06 1.97
N MET A 90 -5.11 6.51 1.23
CA MET A 90 -4.56 5.18 1.49
C MET A 90 -3.87 5.10 2.86
N ILE A 91 -3.05 6.10 3.21
CA ILE A 91 -2.40 6.21 4.53
C ILE A 91 -3.46 6.34 5.63
N VAL A 92 -4.52 7.11 5.41
CA VAL A 92 -5.63 7.24 6.39
C VAL A 92 -6.27 5.89 6.64
N VAL A 93 -6.59 5.10 5.60
CA VAL A 93 -7.14 3.75 5.74
C VAL A 93 -6.22 2.85 6.56
N LEU A 94 -4.91 2.88 6.31
CA LEU A 94 -3.93 2.08 7.07
C LEU A 94 -3.85 2.52 8.55
N ILE A 95 -3.84 3.82 8.83
CA ILE A 95 -3.83 4.32 10.21
C ILE A 95 -5.09 3.87 10.96
N VAL A 96 -6.24 3.97 10.31
CA VAL A 96 -7.50 3.48 10.90
C VAL A 96 -7.42 1.97 11.16
N ALA A 97 -6.92 1.18 10.21
CA ALA A 97 -6.74 -0.26 10.37
C ALA A 97 -5.79 -0.60 11.54
N ILE A 98 -4.67 0.12 11.64
CA ILE A 98 -3.74 -0.02 12.77
C ILE A 98 -4.49 0.19 14.10
N VAL A 99 -5.14 1.33 14.26
CA VAL A 99 -5.74 1.72 15.53
C VAL A 99 -6.92 0.83 15.92
N THR A 100 -7.75 0.44 14.95
CA THR A 100 -9.00 -0.28 15.22
C THR A 100 -8.86 -1.79 15.22
N VAL A 101 -7.91 -2.35 14.46
CA VAL A 101 -7.81 -3.80 14.23
C VAL A 101 -6.47 -4.37 14.67
N HIS A 102 -5.35 -3.78 14.24
CA HIS A 102 -4.04 -4.43 14.35
C HIS A 102 -3.28 -4.09 15.62
N LEU A 103 -3.53 -2.94 16.26
CA LEU A 103 -2.82 -2.48 17.44
C LEU A 103 -2.91 -3.46 18.63
N PRO A 104 -4.07 -4.05 18.93
CA PRO A 104 -4.18 -5.06 20.00
C PRO A 104 -3.34 -6.32 19.75
N ASN A 105 -3.04 -6.59 18.49
CA ASN A 105 -2.20 -7.73 18.09
C ASN A 105 -0.69 -7.44 18.19
N GLY A 106 -0.25 -6.22 18.53
CA GLY A 106 1.15 -5.81 18.63
C GLY A 106 1.84 -5.66 17.27
N PHE A 107 3.17 -5.57 17.26
CA PHE A 107 3.94 -5.23 16.07
C PHE A 107 3.95 -6.33 15.00
N SER A 108 4.38 -7.54 15.34
CA SER A 108 4.70 -8.59 14.37
C SER A 108 3.49 -9.05 13.54
N SER A 109 3.65 -9.11 12.23
CA SER A 109 2.65 -9.66 11.30
C SER A 109 2.66 -11.19 11.26
N ILE A 110 3.73 -11.84 11.72
CA ILE A 110 3.86 -13.30 11.77
C ILE A 110 3.93 -13.74 13.23
N LYS A 111 2.88 -14.45 13.70
CA LYS A 111 2.76 -14.90 15.08
C LYS A 111 2.44 -16.39 15.14
N LEU A 112 3.47 -17.20 15.29
CA LEU A 112 3.28 -18.61 15.55
C LEU A 112 2.62 -18.81 16.92
N GLN A 113 1.43 -19.38 16.95
CA GLN A 113 0.68 -19.70 18.17
C GLN A 113 0.91 -21.13 18.62
N SER A 114 0.84 -22.09 17.72
CA SER A 114 1.04 -23.50 18.04
C SER A 114 1.51 -24.29 16.81
N VAL A 115 2.14 -25.42 17.07
CA VAL A 115 2.46 -26.43 16.07
C VAL A 115 1.74 -27.70 16.44
N THR A 116 0.92 -28.22 15.53
CA THR A 116 0.15 -29.45 15.73
C THR A 116 0.53 -30.47 14.65
N ALA A 117 -0.02 -31.68 14.72
CA ALA A 117 0.17 -32.68 13.68
C ALA A 117 -0.36 -32.25 12.30
N SER A 118 -1.30 -31.28 12.27
CA SER A 118 -1.84 -30.69 11.03
C SER A 118 -1.02 -29.50 10.50
N GLY A 119 0.04 -29.06 11.22
CA GLY A 119 0.91 -27.98 10.82
C GLY A 119 1.01 -26.84 11.83
N ALA A 120 1.62 -25.72 11.38
CA ALA A 120 1.79 -24.51 12.16
C ALA A 120 0.52 -23.64 12.07
N HIS A 121 0.04 -23.16 13.22
CA HIS A 121 -1.09 -22.25 13.35
C HIS A 121 -0.59 -20.86 13.73
N PHE A 122 -1.02 -19.84 12.97
CA PHE A 122 -0.64 -18.46 13.18
C PHE A 122 -1.80 -17.63 13.71
N GLY A 123 -1.50 -16.67 14.56
CA GLY A 123 -2.45 -15.71 15.11
C GLY A 123 -2.76 -14.57 14.18
N GLN A 124 -3.61 -13.66 14.65
CA GLN A 124 -3.94 -12.44 13.91
C GLN A 124 -2.69 -11.57 13.70
N PRO A 125 -2.50 -11.00 12.49
CA PRO A 125 -1.35 -10.16 12.20
C PRO A 125 -1.38 -8.87 13.02
N GLY A 126 -0.18 -8.40 13.40
CA GLY A 126 0.03 -7.08 13.96
C GLY A 126 0.20 -6.02 12.87
N TYR A 127 0.58 -4.81 13.27
CA TYR A 127 0.60 -3.62 12.39
C TYR A 127 1.89 -3.43 11.58
N GLU A 128 2.84 -4.35 11.61
CA GLU A 128 4.11 -4.30 10.87
C GLU A 128 3.88 -4.07 9.37
N THR A 129 2.98 -4.84 8.76
CA THR A 129 2.68 -4.75 7.33
C THR A 129 2.06 -3.40 6.97
N ASP A 130 1.18 -2.86 7.82
CA ASP A 130 0.59 -1.53 7.60
C ASP A 130 1.68 -0.45 7.57
N LEU A 131 2.64 -0.51 8.51
CA LEU A 131 3.76 0.44 8.54
C LEU A 131 4.65 0.31 7.30
N LEU A 132 4.89 -0.91 6.81
CA LEU A 132 5.63 -1.12 5.57
C LEU A 132 4.90 -0.53 4.36
N TYR A 133 3.58 -0.68 4.29
CA TYR A 133 2.78 -0.02 3.26
C TYR A 133 2.83 1.50 3.37
N ILE A 134 2.70 2.07 4.57
CA ILE A 134 2.82 3.53 4.80
C ILE A 134 4.20 4.01 4.35
N ALA A 135 5.26 3.34 4.75
CA ALA A 135 6.63 3.70 4.35
C ALA A 135 6.80 3.64 2.83
N GLY A 136 6.27 2.60 2.17
CA GLY A 136 6.28 2.48 0.71
C GLY A 136 5.52 3.60 0.00
N ILE A 137 4.32 3.96 0.49
CA ILE A 137 3.53 5.06 -0.05
C ILE A 137 4.26 6.39 0.13
N LEU A 138 4.80 6.67 1.32
CA LEU A 138 5.57 7.90 1.59
C LEU A 138 6.81 7.97 0.70
N ALA A 139 7.54 6.88 0.52
CA ALA A 139 8.68 6.85 -0.38
C ALA A 139 8.28 7.21 -1.82
N LEU A 140 7.15 6.68 -2.30
CA LEU A 140 6.62 7.01 -3.64
C LEU A 140 6.13 8.46 -3.75
N MET A 141 5.48 9.00 -2.71
CA MET A 141 5.02 10.39 -2.68
C MET A 141 6.19 11.38 -2.69
N LEU A 142 7.26 11.10 -1.95
CA LEU A 142 8.43 11.98 -1.81
C LEU A 142 9.44 11.81 -2.95
N GLY A 143 9.62 10.57 -3.42
CA GLY A 143 10.64 10.23 -4.41
C GLY A 143 10.14 10.24 -5.86
N GLY A 144 8.82 10.29 -6.06
CA GLY A 144 8.17 10.32 -7.37
C GLY A 144 7.86 8.95 -7.97
N SER A 145 7.07 8.98 -9.05
CA SER A 145 6.44 7.79 -9.65
C SER A 145 7.39 6.84 -10.40
N GLY A 146 8.64 7.24 -10.67
CA GLY A 146 9.62 6.41 -11.39
C GLY A 146 9.33 6.20 -12.89
N PRO A 147 9.96 5.17 -13.53
CA PRO A 147 9.77 4.87 -14.95
C PRO A 147 8.38 4.28 -15.20
N PHE A 148 7.95 4.35 -16.46
CA PHE A 148 6.63 3.85 -16.92
C PHE A 148 5.44 4.40 -16.13
N ALA A 149 5.61 5.55 -15.45
CA ALA A 149 4.51 6.22 -14.77
C ALA A 149 3.64 6.97 -15.78
N LEU A 150 2.31 6.86 -15.60
CA LEU A 150 1.35 7.53 -16.48
C LEU A 150 1.51 9.05 -16.42
N ASP A 151 1.82 9.62 -15.25
CA ASP A 151 2.10 11.06 -15.09
C ASP A 151 3.21 11.53 -16.03
N ARG A 152 4.29 10.75 -16.18
CA ARG A 152 5.40 11.10 -17.07
C ARG A 152 5.02 11.07 -18.55
N LEU A 153 4.16 10.13 -18.94
CA LEU A 153 3.67 10.04 -20.32
C LEU A 153 2.79 11.23 -20.67
N ILE A 154 1.98 11.72 -19.73
CA ILE A 154 1.11 12.88 -19.92
C ILE A 154 1.95 14.17 -20.03
N VAL A 155 2.86 14.40 -19.09
CA VAL A 155 3.73 15.60 -19.07
C VAL A 155 4.66 15.63 -20.28
N GLY A 156 5.30 14.49 -20.62
CA GLY A 156 6.22 14.42 -21.76
C GLY A 156 5.55 14.63 -23.13
N ARG A 157 4.24 14.40 -23.25
CA ARG A 157 3.47 14.75 -24.47
C ARG A 157 3.15 16.24 -24.54
N SER A 158 2.99 16.91 -23.41
CA SER A 158 2.67 18.35 -23.36
C SER A 158 3.87 19.21 -23.79
N THR A 159 5.09 18.84 -23.42
CA THR A 159 6.32 19.56 -23.76
C THR A 159 6.79 19.35 -25.22
N ARG A 160 6.26 18.34 -25.94
CA ARG A 160 6.55 18.13 -27.38
C ARG A 160 5.65 18.92 -28.32
N LYS A 161 4.58 19.53 -27.83
CA LYS A 161 3.61 20.31 -28.62
C LYS A 161 3.76 21.82 -28.47
N ALA A 162 4.66 22.29 -27.62
CA ALA A 162 5.05 23.68 -27.44
C ALA A 162 6.42 23.95 -28.11
#